data_918c0db4456574ba446e475c67522921
#
_entry.id   918c0db4456574ba446e475c67522921
#
_cell.length_a   1.000
_cell.length_b   1.000
_cell.length_c   1.000
_cell.angle_alpha   90.00
_cell.angle_beta   90.00
_cell.angle_gamma   90.00
#
_symmetry.space_group_name_H-M   'P 1'
#
loop_
_entity.id
_entity.type
_entity.pdbx_description
1 polymer ?
#
loop_
_entity_poly.entity_id
_entity_poly.type
_entity_poly.pdbx_seq_one_letter_code
_entity_poly.pdbx_strand_id
1 'polypeptide(L)'
;MPSVLVTGASRGIGLAITRHLSARGWDVYATARSAADVSALGQLPHVHPVQLDVTDRAAVAGLPEHLPARLDAVVNNAGIIVQGPVESLALDDLSRQLDVNVTSQIAVVQAVLPQLRKARGRVVFMSSVSGLITLPGTGAYSASKYALESLADALRMELRPWRLPVSLIEPGPTRTDMWGGALDDYDRMTDRLSPAHRELYAAHLAGNRKLLGRMQKLAGDPDKVVKAVDRALTSRHPRRRYRCDHVSRAQLAFLAVTPTSLSDAVFAAATTSTR
;
A
#
# COMPACT_ATOMS: atom_id res chain seq x y z
N MET A 1 -24.45 -9.94 8.04
CA MET A 1 -23.13 -9.44 8.49
C MET A 1 -22.64 -8.43 7.48
N PRO A 2 -21.86 -7.40 7.85
CA PRO A 2 -21.27 -6.52 6.86
C PRO A 2 -20.22 -7.28 6.03
N SER A 3 -20.08 -6.88 4.76
CA SER A 3 -19.20 -7.55 3.81
C SER A 3 -18.06 -6.64 3.36
N VAL A 4 -16.86 -7.18 3.19
CA VAL A 4 -15.68 -6.42 2.77
C VAL A 4 -14.81 -7.21 1.80
N LEU A 5 -14.36 -6.57 0.73
CA LEU A 5 -13.31 -7.08 -0.15
C LEU A 5 -11.95 -6.60 0.35
N VAL A 6 -10.99 -7.50 0.53
CA VAL A 6 -9.60 -7.16 0.88
C VAL A 6 -8.66 -7.72 -0.19
N THR A 7 -7.94 -6.85 -0.92
CA THR A 7 -6.98 -7.29 -1.92
C THR A 7 -5.59 -7.57 -1.32
N GLY A 8 -4.89 -8.60 -1.84
CA GLY A 8 -3.57 -8.97 -1.32
C GLY A 8 -3.60 -9.45 0.14
N ALA A 9 -4.55 -10.32 0.45
CA ALA A 9 -4.88 -10.74 1.81
C ALA A 9 -4.01 -11.89 2.36
N SER A 10 -3.12 -12.48 1.55
CA SER A 10 -2.40 -13.71 1.94
C SER A 10 -1.31 -13.52 3.00
N ARG A 11 -0.80 -12.30 3.18
CA ARG A 11 0.30 -12.01 4.11
C ARG A 11 0.31 -10.57 4.59
N GLY A 12 1.18 -10.27 5.55
CA GLY A 12 1.44 -8.92 6.03
C GLY A 12 0.19 -8.17 6.53
N ILE A 13 0.05 -6.91 6.14
CA ILE A 13 -1.06 -6.05 6.55
C ILE A 13 -2.42 -6.61 6.07
N GLY A 14 -2.49 -7.11 4.83
CA GLY A 14 -3.73 -7.67 4.28
C GLY A 14 -4.26 -8.85 5.08
N LEU A 15 -3.38 -9.78 5.48
CA LEU A 15 -3.75 -10.91 6.32
C LEU A 15 -4.17 -10.47 7.74
N ALA A 16 -3.46 -9.50 8.31
CA ALA A 16 -3.81 -8.96 9.63
C ALA A 16 -5.19 -8.28 9.61
N ILE A 17 -5.51 -7.51 8.56
CA ILE A 17 -6.83 -6.91 8.35
C ILE A 17 -7.89 -7.99 8.20
N THR A 18 -7.64 -9.01 7.36
CA THR A 18 -8.56 -10.12 7.12
C THR A 18 -8.92 -10.83 8.41
N ARG A 19 -7.93 -11.23 9.20
CA ARG A 19 -8.14 -11.89 10.51
C ARG A 19 -8.92 -11.01 11.48
N HIS A 20 -8.57 -9.73 11.57
CA HIS A 20 -9.23 -8.80 12.46
C HIS A 20 -10.72 -8.61 12.11
N LEU A 21 -11.03 -8.38 10.83
CA LEU A 21 -12.41 -8.15 10.40
C LEU A 21 -13.24 -9.42 10.50
N SER A 22 -12.71 -10.57 10.13
CA SER A 22 -13.32 -11.88 10.32
C SER A 22 -13.67 -12.11 11.79
N ALA A 23 -12.76 -11.90 12.73
CA ALA A 23 -12.99 -12.02 14.16
C ALA A 23 -14.04 -11.02 14.71
N ARG A 24 -14.32 -9.94 13.99
CA ARG A 24 -15.37 -8.96 14.29
C ARG A 24 -16.70 -9.24 13.60
N GLY A 25 -16.85 -10.39 12.96
CA GLY A 25 -18.08 -10.82 12.32
C GLY A 25 -18.36 -10.16 10.97
N TRP A 26 -17.32 -9.78 10.23
CA TRP A 26 -17.42 -9.40 8.83
C TRP A 26 -17.32 -10.63 7.92
N ASP A 27 -18.10 -10.66 6.86
CA ASP A 27 -17.86 -11.55 5.72
C ASP A 27 -16.73 -10.95 4.88
N VAL A 28 -15.55 -11.58 4.92
CA VAL A 28 -14.33 -11.05 4.28
C VAL A 28 -14.06 -11.80 2.98
N TYR A 29 -14.22 -11.12 1.87
CA TYR A 29 -13.81 -11.59 0.54
C TYR A 29 -12.33 -11.26 0.36
N ALA A 30 -11.48 -12.27 0.60
CA ALA A 30 -10.04 -12.10 0.69
C ALA A 30 -9.35 -12.58 -0.58
N THR A 31 -8.61 -11.70 -1.30
CA THR A 31 -7.97 -12.12 -2.54
C THR A 31 -6.50 -12.50 -2.35
N ALA A 32 -6.09 -13.54 -3.05
CA ALA A 32 -4.70 -13.98 -3.16
C ALA A 32 -4.41 -14.50 -4.58
N ARG A 33 -3.12 -14.50 -4.98
CA ARG A 33 -2.72 -14.92 -6.32
C ARG A 33 -2.55 -16.42 -6.45
N SER A 34 -1.94 -17.07 -5.46
CA SER A 34 -1.66 -18.51 -5.51
C SER A 34 -2.82 -19.34 -4.95
N ALA A 35 -3.05 -20.51 -5.51
CA ALA A 35 -4.06 -21.46 -5.00
C ALA A 35 -3.74 -21.90 -3.56
N ALA A 36 -2.46 -22.00 -3.19
CA ALA A 36 -2.04 -22.33 -1.83
C ALA A 36 -2.47 -21.23 -0.82
N ASP A 37 -2.27 -19.95 -1.15
CA ASP A 37 -2.69 -18.84 -0.32
C ASP A 37 -4.22 -18.77 -0.20
N VAL A 38 -4.95 -19.04 -1.30
CA VAL A 38 -6.42 -19.12 -1.32
C VAL A 38 -6.90 -20.21 -0.38
N SER A 39 -6.31 -21.42 -0.45
CA SER A 39 -6.63 -22.52 0.46
C SER A 39 -6.37 -22.17 1.93
N ALA A 40 -5.24 -21.51 2.22
CA ALA A 40 -4.89 -21.08 3.57
C ALA A 40 -5.88 -20.04 4.13
N LEU A 41 -6.30 -19.07 3.30
CA LEU A 41 -7.30 -18.07 3.69
C LEU A 41 -8.67 -18.71 3.98
N GLY A 42 -9.06 -19.76 3.24
CA GLY A 42 -10.31 -20.50 3.42
C GLY A 42 -10.44 -21.24 4.76
N GLN A 43 -9.32 -21.38 5.51
CA GLN A 43 -9.36 -21.95 6.86
C GLN A 43 -9.79 -20.94 7.93
N LEU A 44 -9.87 -19.66 7.58
CA LEU A 44 -10.30 -18.62 8.53
C LEU A 44 -11.82 -18.52 8.55
N PRO A 45 -12.45 -18.33 9.74
CA PRO A 45 -13.90 -18.19 9.84
C PRO A 45 -14.36 -16.93 9.10
N HIS A 46 -15.55 -16.99 8.48
CA HIS A 46 -16.14 -15.85 7.74
C HIS A 46 -15.25 -15.27 6.64
N VAL A 47 -14.28 -16.03 6.13
CA VAL A 47 -13.44 -15.64 4.99
C VAL A 47 -13.85 -16.42 3.75
N HIS A 48 -14.14 -15.68 2.69
CA HIS A 48 -14.48 -16.18 1.36
C HIS A 48 -13.28 -15.89 0.44
N PRO A 49 -12.37 -16.85 0.24
CA PRO A 49 -11.16 -16.59 -0.54
C PRO A 49 -11.47 -16.51 -2.04
N VAL A 50 -10.86 -15.56 -2.72
CA VAL A 50 -10.98 -15.36 -4.16
C VAL A 50 -9.59 -15.37 -4.79
N GLN A 51 -9.37 -16.24 -5.77
CA GLN A 51 -8.11 -16.20 -6.52
C GLN A 51 -8.12 -15.01 -7.47
N LEU A 52 -7.18 -14.10 -7.31
CA LEU A 52 -7.09 -12.88 -8.12
C LEU A 52 -5.65 -12.38 -8.21
N ASP A 53 -5.16 -12.22 -9.44
CA ASP A 53 -4.08 -11.27 -9.72
C ASP A 53 -4.74 -9.93 -10.08
N VAL A 54 -4.47 -8.91 -9.29
CA VAL A 54 -5.06 -7.58 -9.49
C VAL A 54 -4.63 -6.91 -10.79
N THR A 55 -3.57 -7.40 -11.45
CA THR A 55 -3.11 -6.90 -12.75
C THR A 55 -3.82 -7.56 -13.92
N ASP A 56 -4.50 -8.69 -13.70
CA ASP A 56 -5.34 -9.32 -14.70
C ASP A 56 -6.67 -8.56 -14.84
N ARG A 57 -6.78 -7.78 -15.91
CA ARG A 57 -7.96 -6.94 -16.16
C ARG A 57 -9.24 -7.75 -16.37
N ALA A 58 -9.15 -8.92 -16.99
CA ALA A 58 -10.31 -9.78 -17.21
C ALA A 58 -10.79 -10.39 -15.89
N ALA A 59 -9.86 -10.89 -15.06
CA ALA A 59 -10.18 -11.40 -13.73
C ALA A 59 -10.76 -10.31 -12.82
N VAL A 60 -10.23 -9.08 -12.88
CA VAL A 60 -10.79 -7.94 -12.12
C VAL A 60 -12.19 -7.57 -12.61
N ALA A 61 -12.45 -7.60 -13.92
CA ALA A 61 -13.79 -7.33 -14.47
C ALA A 61 -14.81 -8.39 -14.02
N GLY A 62 -14.42 -9.67 -13.92
CA GLY A 62 -15.26 -10.76 -13.41
C GLY A 62 -15.42 -10.81 -11.88
N LEU A 63 -14.62 -10.04 -11.13
CA LEU A 63 -14.63 -10.05 -9.67
C LEU A 63 -16.02 -9.84 -9.04
N PRO A 64 -16.91 -8.97 -9.56
CA PRO A 64 -18.25 -8.79 -9.02
C PRO A 64 -19.10 -10.06 -8.91
N GLU A 65 -18.85 -11.06 -9.75
CA GLU A 65 -19.58 -12.33 -9.77
C GLU A 65 -19.27 -13.21 -8.53
N HIS A 66 -18.11 -12.97 -7.92
CA HIS A 66 -17.66 -13.66 -6.70
C HIS A 66 -18.00 -12.92 -5.42
N LEU A 67 -18.69 -11.78 -5.52
CA LEU A 67 -19.01 -10.90 -4.39
C LEU A 67 -20.53 -10.79 -4.17
N PRO A 68 -20.98 -10.41 -2.97
CA PRO A 68 -22.41 -10.24 -2.70
C PRO A 68 -22.97 -9.06 -3.52
N ALA A 69 -24.27 -9.11 -3.83
CA ALA A 69 -24.96 -8.05 -4.58
C ALA A 69 -24.86 -6.66 -3.92
N ARG A 70 -24.56 -6.62 -2.62
CA ARG A 70 -24.30 -5.41 -1.82
C ARG A 70 -22.96 -5.61 -1.11
N LEU A 71 -22.01 -4.71 -1.31
CA LEU A 71 -20.69 -4.75 -0.69
C LEU A 71 -20.53 -3.53 0.22
N ASP A 72 -20.28 -3.75 1.50
CA ASP A 72 -20.19 -2.66 2.47
C ASP A 72 -18.84 -1.96 2.47
N ALA A 73 -17.77 -2.63 2.01
CA ALA A 73 -16.46 -1.99 1.88
C ALA A 73 -15.51 -2.69 0.89
N VAL A 74 -14.53 -1.93 0.38
CA VAL A 74 -13.34 -2.45 -0.26
C VAL A 74 -12.09 -1.88 0.39
N VAL A 75 -11.12 -2.75 0.70
CA VAL A 75 -9.78 -2.40 1.17
C VAL A 75 -8.78 -2.77 0.08
N ASN A 76 -8.34 -1.79 -0.68
CA ASN A 76 -7.32 -1.93 -1.70
C ASN A 76 -5.94 -1.94 -1.03
N ASN A 77 -5.46 -3.16 -0.71
CA ASN A 77 -4.21 -3.35 0.02
C ASN A 77 -3.09 -3.96 -0.86
N ALA A 78 -3.42 -4.66 -1.93
CA ALA A 78 -2.42 -5.25 -2.82
C ALA A 78 -1.37 -4.20 -3.26
N GLY A 79 -0.10 -4.55 -3.18
CA GLY A 79 0.97 -3.63 -3.55
C GLY A 79 2.35 -4.30 -3.55
N ILE A 80 3.27 -3.68 -4.27
CA ILE A 80 4.69 -4.05 -4.35
C ILE A 80 5.56 -2.85 -4.09
N ILE A 81 6.84 -3.08 -3.85
CA ILE A 81 7.87 -2.04 -3.76
C ILE A 81 8.98 -2.36 -4.79
N VAL A 82 9.24 -1.43 -5.69
CA VAL A 82 10.41 -1.40 -6.55
C VAL A 82 11.35 -0.32 -6.03
N GLN A 83 12.60 -0.69 -5.79
CA GLN A 83 13.65 0.18 -5.28
C GLN A 83 14.75 0.35 -6.32
N GLY A 84 15.53 1.41 -6.19
CA GLY A 84 16.71 1.68 -6.99
C GLY A 84 16.84 3.14 -7.42
N PRO A 85 18.04 3.55 -7.86
CA PRO A 85 18.24 4.87 -8.46
C PRO A 85 17.39 5.04 -9.71
N VAL A 86 16.77 6.20 -9.89
CA VAL A 86 15.86 6.44 -11.03
C VAL A 86 16.57 6.28 -12.37
N GLU A 87 17.85 6.69 -12.46
CA GLU A 87 18.67 6.56 -13.67
C GLU A 87 18.87 5.10 -14.13
N SER A 88 18.93 4.17 -13.18
CA SER A 88 19.17 2.73 -13.46
C SER A 88 17.91 1.88 -13.35
N LEU A 89 16.75 2.50 -13.15
CA LEU A 89 15.50 1.81 -13.01
C LEU A 89 15.03 1.22 -14.34
N ALA A 90 14.79 -0.10 -14.39
CA ALA A 90 14.17 -0.71 -15.56
C ALA A 90 12.75 -0.17 -15.76
N LEU A 91 12.42 0.26 -16.98
CA LEU A 91 11.08 0.83 -17.27
C LEU A 91 9.96 -0.20 -17.08
N ASP A 92 10.22 -1.48 -17.30
CA ASP A 92 9.28 -2.56 -17.01
C ASP A 92 8.99 -2.69 -15.51
N ASP A 93 10.00 -2.51 -14.65
CA ASP A 93 9.82 -2.50 -13.20
C ASP A 93 9.02 -1.27 -12.75
N LEU A 94 9.27 -0.10 -13.34
CA LEU A 94 8.45 1.10 -13.10
C LEU A 94 7.00 0.89 -13.55
N SER A 95 6.80 0.35 -14.75
CA SER A 95 5.47 0.05 -15.28
C SER A 95 4.72 -0.93 -14.38
N ARG A 96 5.38 -2.01 -13.95
CA ARG A 96 4.83 -2.99 -13.01
C ARG A 96 4.48 -2.37 -11.66
N GLN A 97 5.33 -1.46 -11.15
CA GLN A 97 5.06 -0.73 -9.90
C GLN A 97 3.77 0.10 -10.01
N LEU A 98 3.60 0.83 -11.11
CA LEU A 98 2.42 1.66 -11.35
C LEU A 98 1.19 0.81 -11.63
N ASP A 99 1.34 -0.28 -12.37
CA ASP A 99 0.23 -1.16 -12.69
C ASP A 99 -0.34 -1.82 -11.41
N VAL A 100 0.51 -2.39 -10.55
CA VAL A 100 0.05 -3.02 -9.31
C VAL A 100 -0.45 -2.00 -8.28
N ASN A 101 0.26 -0.88 -8.07
CA ASN A 101 -0.04 0.02 -6.95
C ASN A 101 -1.06 1.11 -7.28
N VAL A 102 -1.32 1.36 -8.56
CA VAL A 102 -2.21 2.45 -9.00
C VAL A 102 -3.33 1.92 -9.88
N THR A 103 -2.99 1.47 -11.09
CA THR A 103 -3.99 1.13 -12.11
C THR A 103 -4.90 0.00 -11.66
N SER A 104 -4.32 -1.06 -11.07
CA SER A 104 -5.11 -2.19 -10.57
C SER A 104 -6.04 -1.81 -9.44
N GLN A 105 -5.61 -0.94 -8.53
CA GLN A 105 -6.45 -0.51 -7.42
C GLN A 105 -7.67 0.29 -7.89
N ILE A 106 -7.50 1.13 -8.90
CA ILE A 106 -8.61 1.84 -9.52
C ILE A 106 -9.52 0.87 -10.28
N ALA A 107 -8.95 -0.09 -11.03
CA ALA A 107 -9.72 -1.10 -11.74
C ALA A 107 -10.60 -1.93 -10.79
N VAL A 108 -10.05 -2.36 -9.64
CA VAL A 108 -10.83 -3.06 -8.59
C VAL A 108 -11.98 -2.20 -8.09
N VAL A 109 -11.72 -0.92 -7.76
CA VAL A 109 -12.81 -0.03 -7.32
C VAL A 109 -13.88 0.12 -8.39
N GLN A 110 -13.51 0.35 -9.65
CA GLN A 110 -14.45 0.48 -10.76
C GLN A 110 -15.33 -0.77 -10.91
N ALA A 111 -14.75 -1.96 -10.80
CA ALA A 111 -15.47 -3.22 -10.90
C ALA A 111 -16.53 -3.38 -9.79
N VAL A 112 -16.18 -3.04 -8.53
CA VAL A 112 -17.09 -3.26 -7.39
C VAL A 112 -17.96 -2.05 -7.01
N LEU A 113 -17.77 -0.91 -7.68
CA LEU A 113 -18.49 0.34 -7.38
C LEU A 113 -20.02 0.22 -7.44
N PRO A 114 -20.63 -0.57 -8.38
CA PRO A 114 -22.07 -0.80 -8.38
C PRO A 114 -22.58 -1.43 -7.08
N GLN A 115 -21.87 -2.45 -6.52
CA GLN A 115 -22.24 -3.10 -5.26
C GLN A 115 -22.02 -2.17 -4.05
N LEU A 116 -20.93 -1.39 -4.05
CA LEU A 116 -20.67 -0.36 -3.04
C LEU A 116 -21.79 0.70 -3.02
N ARG A 117 -22.24 1.17 -4.20
CA ARG A 117 -23.37 2.13 -4.26
C ARG A 117 -24.64 1.57 -3.65
N LYS A 118 -24.99 0.31 -3.93
CA LYS A 118 -26.16 -0.37 -3.37
C LYS A 118 -26.10 -0.47 -1.85
N ALA A 119 -24.93 -0.65 -1.27
CA ALA A 119 -24.72 -0.75 0.16
C ALA A 119 -24.51 0.61 0.85
N ARG A 120 -24.25 1.70 0.11
CA ARG A 120 -23.63 2.94 0.61
C ARG A 120 -22.30 2.64 1.30
N GLY A 121 -21.52 1.79 0.66
CA GLY A 121 -20.29 1.23 1.20
C GLY A 121 -19.14 2.23 1.25
N ARG A 122 -17.91 1.72 1.48
CA ARG A 122 -16.72 2.52 1.72
C ARG A 122 -15.56 2.05 0.87
N VAL A 123 -14.70 2.97 0.46
CA VAL A 123 -13.45 2.67 -0.23
C VAL A 123 -12.27 3.04 0.69
N VAL A 124 -11.38 2.09 0.89
CA VAL A 124 -10.14 2.30 1.63
C VAL A 124 -8.96 1.94 0.74
N PHE A 125 -8.03 2.87 0.59
CA PHE A 125 -6.76 2.64 -0.11
C PHE A 125 -5.61 2.53 0.89
N MET A 126 -4.77 1.52 0.72
CA MET A 126 -3.52 1.41 1.45
C MET A 126 -2.45 2.24 0.73
N SER A 127 -2.29 3.47 1.19
CA SER A 127 -1.22 4.38 0.77
C SER A 127 0.06 4.13 1.59
N SER A 128 0.85 5.15 1.81
CA SER A 128 2.06 5.15 2.61
C SER A 128 2.45 6.59 2.93
N VAL A 129 3.31 6.80 3.92
CA VAL A 129 4.03 8.09 4.06
C VAL A 129 4.82 8.44 2.78
N SER A 130 5.23 7.43 2.01
CA SER A 130 5.89 7.61 0.72
C SER A 130 4.98 8.19 -0.36
N GLY A 131 3.68 8.34 -0.12
CA GLY A 131 2.76 9.14 -0.95
C GLY A 131 2.84 10.63 -0.68
N LEU A 132 3.62 11.06 0.31
CA LEU A 132 3.78 12.46 0.73
C LEU A 132 5.26 12.86 0.88
N ILE A 133 6.17 11.90 0.93
CA ILE A 133 7.61 12.06 1.08
C ILE A 133 8.32 11.14 0.09
N THR A 134 9.36 11.64 -0.57
CA THR A 134 10.22 10.83 -1.44
C THR A 134 11.63 10.79 -0.87
N LEU A 135 12.22 9.59 -0.82
CA LEU A 135 13.63 9.40 -0.47
C LEU A 135 14.41 8.89 -1.69
N PRO A 136 15.71 9.19 -1.80
CA PRO A 136 16.57 8.59 -2.82
C PRO A 136 16.44 7.06 -2.82
N GLY A 137 16.35 6.45 -4.00
CA GLY A 137 16.16 5.01 -4.18
C GLY A 137 14.72 4.49 -4.01
N THR A 138 13.76 5.35 -3.65
CA THR A 138 12.33 4.97 -3.52
C THR A 138 11.44 5.63 -4.58
N GLY A 139 12.02 6.24 -5.62
CA GLY A 139 11.31 7.07 -6.60
C GLY A 139 10.10 6.39 -7.23
N ALA A 140 10.25 5.16 -7.73
CA ALA A 140 9.15 4.41 -8.34
C ALA A 140 8.01 4.14 -7.36
N TYR A 141 8.33 3.68 -6.16
CA TYR A 141 7.33 3.42 -5.12
C TYR A 141 6.62 4.70 -4.67
N SER A 142 7.40 5.76 -4.38
CA SER A 142 6.82 7.05 -4.00
C SER A 142 5.92 7.60 -5.10
N ALA A 143 6.34 7.60 -6.36
CA ALA A 143 5.52 8.03 -7.49
C ALA A 143 4.18 7.29 -7.53
N SER A 144 4.19 5.95 -7.32
CA SER A 144 2.95 5.17 -7.27
C SER A 144 2.03 5.59 -6.13
N LYS A 145 2.58 5.90 -4.95
CA LYS A 145 1.77 6.32 -3.80
C LYS A 145 1.27 7.76 -3.91
N TYR A 146 2.07 8.69 -4.46
CA TYR A 146 1.60 10.05 -4.81
C TYR A 146 0.47 10.01 -5.84
N ALA A 147 0.59 9.19 -6.88
CA ALA A 147 -0.48 9.00 -7.85
C ALA A 147 -1.77 8.46 -7.19
N LEU A 148 -1.65 7.49 -6.30
CA LEU A 148 -2.78 6.93 -5.56
C LEU A 148 -3.45 7.96 -4.64
N GLU A 149 -2.68 8.81 -3.95
CA GLU A 149 -3.20 9.92 -3.12
C GLU A 149 -4.06 10.87 -3.96
N SER A 150 -3.56 11.27 -5.13
CA SER A 150 -4.27 12.17 -6.04
C SER A 150 -5.57 11.54 -6.57
N LEU A 151 -5.51 10.29 -7.04
CA LEU A 151 -6.68 9.58 -7.56
C LEU A 151 -7.74 9.32 -6.49
N ALA A 152 -7.32 9.00 -5.27
CA ALA A 152 -8.24 8.82 -4.15
C ALA A 152 -8.93 10.14 -3.74
N ASP A 153 -8.22 11.26 -3.81
CA ASP A 153 -8.83 12.59 -3.55
C ASP A 153 -9.85 12.96 -4.62
N ALA A 154 -9.56 12.71 -5.91
CA ALA A 154 -10.51 12.90 -7.01
C ALA A 154 -11.75 12.02 -6.80
N LEU A 155 -11.55 10.73 -6.61
CA LEU A 155 -12.63 9.75 -6.40
C LEU A 155 -13.50 10.11 -5.19
N ARG A 156 -12.91 10.59 -4.11
CA ARG A 156 -13.66 11.05 -2.92
C ARG A 156 -14.61 12.20 -3.22
N MET A 157 -14.20 13.14 -4.06
CA MET A 157 -15.04 14.26 -4.47
C MET A 157 -16.13 13.81 -5.43
N GLU A 158 -15.79 12.95 -6.39
CA GLU A 158 -16.72 12.40 -7.38
C GLU A 158 -17.80 11.52 -6.74
N LEU A 159 -17.44 10.71 -5.72
CA LEU A 159 -18.39 9.81 -5.05
C LEU A 159 -19.27 10.48 -3.99
N ARG A 160 -19.06 11.78 -3.70
CA ARG A 160 -19.82 12.55 -2.73
C ARG A 160 -21.34 12.50 -2.94
N PRO A 161 -21.89 12.59 -4.17
CA PRO A 161 -23.34 12.52 -4.38
C PRO A 161 -23.97 11.22 -3.88
N TRP A 162 -23.24 10.11 -3.92
CA TRP A 162 -23.70 8.80 -3.43
C TRP A 162 -23.37 8.56 -1.96
N ARG A 163 -22.74 9.51 -1.27
CA ARG A 163 -22.31 9.40 0.13
C ARG A 163 -21.40 8.20 0.38
N LEU A 164 -20.53 7.89 -0.58
CA LEU A 164 -19.50 6.85 -0.42
C LEU A 164 -18.19 7.47 0.10
N PRO A 165 -17.81 7.23 1.34
CA PRO A 165 -16.54 7.71 1.86
C PRO A 165 -15.36 7.00 1.19
N VAL A 166 -14.32 7.77 0.88
CA VAL A 166 -13.02 7.28 0.44
C VAL A 166 -11.99 7.71 1.47
N SER A 167 -11.22 6.75 1.99
CA SER A 167 -10.19 6.96 3.01
C SER A 167 -8.85 6.40 2.55
N LEU A 168 -7.78 7.11 2.87
CA LEU A 168 -6.41 6.69 2.69
C LEU A 168 -5.81 6.30 4.04
N ILE A 169 -5.15 5.15 4.09
CA ILE A 169 -4.35 4.73 5.23
C ILE A 169 -2.89 4.99 4.87
N GLU A 170 -2.18 5.75 5.69
CA GLU A 170 -0.81 6.19 5.47
C GLU A 170 0.13 5.56 6.51
N PRO A 171 0.53 4.27 6.35
CA PRO A 171 1.49 3.65 7.23
C PRO A 171 2.90 4.19 6.98
N GLY A 172 3.69 4.30 8.05
CA GLY A 172 5.13 4.27 7.99
C GLY A 172 5.67 2.84 7.92
N PRO A 173 6.98 2.64 8.20
CA PRO A 173 7.57 1.31 8.28
C PRO A 173 6.79 0.43 9.26
N THR A 174 6.31 -0.71 8.78
CA THR A 174 5.43 -1.61 9.54
C THR A 174 5.99 -3.03 9.48
N ARG A 175 6.11 -3.73 10.61
CA ARG A 175 6.62 -5.10 10.68
C ARG A 175 5.71 -6.05 9.93
N THR A 176 6.13 -6.42 8.74
CA THR A 176 5.46 -7.35 7.82
C THR A 176 6.51 -8.14 7.07
N ASP A 177 6.10 -9.19 6.37
CA ASP A 177 6.99 -9.98 5.51
C ASP A 177 7.67 -9.11 4.44
N MET A 178 6.97 -8.09 3.94
CA MET A 178 7.53 -7.12 2.99
C MET A 178 8.73 -6.35 3.59
N TRP A 179 8.65 -5.96 4.86
CA TRP A 179 9.75 -5.32 5.56
C TRP A 179 10.80 -6.32 6.06
N GLY A 180 10.38 -7.56 6.39
CA GLY A 180 11.30 -8.64 6.76
C GLY A 180 12.31 -8.96 5.67
N GLY A 181 11.87 -9.06 4.42
CA GLY A 181 12.70 -9.32 3.25
C GLY A 181 13.33 -8.09 2.58
N ALA A 182 13.09 -6.87 3.11
CA ALA A 182 13.44 -5.63 2.41
C ALA A 182 14.94 -5.45 2.16
N LEU A 183 15.81 -5.92 3.07
CA LEU A 183 17.27 -5.86 2.88
C LEU A 183 17.73 -6.84 1.78
N ASP A 184 17.19 -8.06 1.75
CA ASP A 184 17.52 -9.06 0.73
C ASP A 184 17.04 -8.59 -0.64
N ASP A 185 15.85 -7.97 -0.72
CA ASP A 185 15.33 -7.38 -1.95
C ASP A 185 16.21 -6.22 -2.42
N TYR A 186 16.70 -5.42 -1.47
CA TYR A 186 17.62 -4.32 -1.76
C TYR A 186 18.95 -4.82 -2.28
N ASP A 187 19.53 -5.86 -1.67
CA ASP A 187 20.78 -6.46 -2.09
C ASP A 187 20.63 -7.09 -3.49
N ARG A 188 19.55 -7.82 -3.75
CA ARG A 188 19.23 -8.34 -5.10
C ARG A 188 19.08 -7.23 -6.14
N MET A 189 18.47 -6.11 -5.79
CA MET A 189 18.38 -4.94 -6.68
C MET A 189 19.77 -4.40 -6.98
N THR A 190 20.61 -4.23 -5.96
CA THR A 190 21.98 -3.74 -6.12
C THR A 190 22.84 -4.65 -7.03
N ASP A 191 22.66 -5.98 -6.91
CA ASP A 191 23.37 -6.96 -7.74
C ASP A 191 22.97 -6.92 -9.22
N ARG A 192 21.75 -6.46 -9.52
CA ARG A 192 21.26 -6.28 -10.90
C ARG A 192 21.78 -5.03 -11.58
N LEU A 193 22.33 -4.06 -10.83
CA LEU A 193 22.90 -2.86 -11.40
C LEU A 193 24.16 -3.17 -12.23
N SER A 194 24.37 -2.43 -13.32
CA SER A 194 25.62 -2.50 -14.06
C SER A 194 26.81 -2.13 -13.15
N PRO A 195 28.02 -2.63 -13.41
CA PRO A 195 29.20 -2.26 -12.64
C PRO A 195 29.40 -0.74 -12.58
N ALA A 196 29.18 -0.03 -13.69
CA ALA A 196 29.28 1.43 -13.76
C ALA A 196 28.26 2.13 -12.84
N HIS A 197 26.98 1.70 -12.84
CA HIS A 197 25.99 2.28 -11.94
C HIS A 197 26.26 1.93 -10.48
N ARG A 198 26.76 0.73 -10.19
CA ARG A 198 27.17 0.37 -8.81
C ARG A 198 28.26 1.26 -8.26
N GLU A 199 29.26 1.57 -9.08
CA GLU A 199 30.35 2.48 -8.72
C GLU A 199 29.83 3.92 -8.54
N LEU A 200 29.08 4.42 -9.52
CA LEU A 200 28.51 5.77 -9.52
C LEU A 200 27.62 6.03 -8.28
N TYR A 201 26.80 5.06 -7.91
CA TYR A 201 25.85 5.18 -6.78
C TYR A 201 26.35 4.56 -5.48
N ALA A 202 27.63 4.14 -5.38
CA ALA A 202 28.15 3.38 -4.24
C ALA A 202 27.81 3.99 -2.86
N ALA A 203 28.03 5.31 -2.70
CA ALA A 203 27.75 6.02 -1.45
C ALA A 203 26.24 6.03 -1.11
N HIS A 204 25.37 6.25 -2.11
CA HIS A 204 23.91 6.22 -1.95
C HIS A 204 23.41 4.81 -1.64
N LEU A 205 23.96 3.80 -2.32
CA LEU A 205 23.59 2.40 -2.08
C LEU A 205 23.93 1.98 -0.66
N ALA A 206 25.11 2.30 -0.17
CA ALA A 206 25.53 2.00 1.20
C ALA A 206 24.68 2.77 2.24
N GLY A 207 24.42 4.06 2.00
CA GLY A 207 23.61 4.90 2.87
C GLY A 207 22.17 4.44 2.95
N ASN A 208 21.54 4.17 1.81
CA ASN A 208 20.17 3.65 1.73
C ASN A 208 20.03 2.29 2.42
N ARG A 209 20.97 1.36 2.20
CA ARG A 209 20.98 0.06 2.89
C ARG A 209 21.03 0.22 4.41
N LYS A 210 21.89 1.13 4.91
CA LYS A 210 21.98 1.43 6.34
C LYS A 210 20.69 2.05 6.89
N LEU A 211 20.08 2.98 6.14
CA LEU A 211 18.80 3.59 6.50
C LEU A 211 17.69 2.54 6.54
N LEU A 212 17.60 1.69 5.53
CA LEU A 212 16.62 0.60 5.45
C LEU A 212 16.72 -0.34 6.64
N GLY A 213 17.94 -0.75 7.02
CA GLY A 213 18.17 -1.57 8.22
C GLY A 213 17.75 -0.89 9.52
N ARG A 214 17.92 0.43 9.65
CA ARG A 214 17.41 1.20 10.80
C ARG A 214 15.89 1.25 10.80
N MET A 215 15.27 1.53 9.64
CA MET A 215 13.81 1.58 9.49
C MET A 215 13.18 0.22 9.79
N GLN A 216 13.82 -0.88 9.37
CA GLN A 216 13.36 -2.23 9.68
C GLN A 216 13.33 -2.52 11.19
N LYS A 217 14.37 -2.09 11.93
CA LYS A 217 14.43 -2.21 13.41
C LYS A 217 13.37 -1.35 14.12
N LEU A 218 13.03 -0.20 13.55
CA LEU A 218 12.06 0.75 14.10
C LEU A 218 10.65 0.52 13.59
N ALA A 219 10.44 -0.48 12.72
CA ALA A 219 9.15 -0.78 12.14
C ALA A 219 8.07 -1.01 13.20
N GLY A 220 6.96 -0.30 13.04
CA GLY A 220 5.84 -0.31 13.97
C GLY A 220 5.01 -1.61 13.91
N ASP A 221 4.11 -1.76 14.87
CA ASP A 221 3.19 -2.88 14.94
C ASP A 221 2.11 -2.76 13.85
N PRO A 222 1.84 -3.82 13.07
CA PRO A 222 0.72 -3.88 12.12
C PRO A 222 -0.64 -3.55 12.74
N ASP A 223 -0.85 -3.81 14.01
CA ASP A 223 -2.09 -3.51 14.72
C ASP A 223 -2.51 -2.04 14.63
N LYS A 224 -1.56 -1.10 14.55
CA LYS A 224 -1.87 0.32 14.38
C LYS A 224 -2.53 0.58 13.02
N VAL A 225 -2.09 -0.12 11.99
CA VAL A 225 -2.65 -0.04 10.64
C VAL A 225 -4.03 -0.70 10.61
N VAL A 226 -4.15 -1.89 11.20
CA VAL A 226 -5.42 -2.62 11.33
C VAL A 226 -6.47 -1.77 12.04
N LYS A 227 -6.14 -1.14 13.17
CA LYS A 227 -7.02 -0.22 13.90
C LYS A 227 -7.42 1.01 13.08
N ALA A 228 -6.53 1.51 12.22
CA ALA A 228 -6.83 2.63 11.32
C ALA A 228 -7.84 2.20 10.24
N VAL A 229 -7.66 1.02 9.64
CA VAL A 229 -8.61 0.43 8.69
C VAL A 229 -9.97 0.19 9.37
N ASP A 230 -9.98 -0.44 10.54
CA ASP A 230 -11.22 -0.69 11.29
C ASP A 230 -12.00 0.60 11.55
N ARG A 231 -11.31 1.68 11.98
CA ARG A 231 -11.93 3.00 12.16
C ARG A 231 -12.45 3.59 10.84
N ALA A 232 -11.74 3.43 9.74
CA ALA A 232 -12.20 3.87 8.43
C ALA A 232 -13.47 3.14 8.00
N LEU A 233 -13.58 1.86 8.35
CA LEU A 233 -14.73 1.01 8.02
C LEU A 233 -15.92 1.19 8.95
N THR A 234 -15.71 1.52 10.24
CA THR A 234 -16.78 1.49 11.26
C THR A 234 -17.22 2.88 11.72
N SER A 235 -16.38 3.91 11.62
CA SER A 235 -16.71 5.27 12.07
C SER A 235 -17.93 5.85 11.33
N ARG A 236 -18.83 6.52 12.05
CA ARG A 236 -19.93 7.26 11.44
C ARG A 236 -19.43 8.37 10.49
N HIS A 237 -18.29 8.99 10.83
CA HIS A 237 -17.64 10.04 10.04
C HIS A 237 -16.17 9.64 9.80
N PRO A 238 -15.89 8.80 8.79
CA PRO A 238 -14.52 8.36 8.53
C PRO A 238 -13.65 9.54 8.09
N ARG A 239 -12.40 9.53 8.54
CA ARG A 239 -11.41 10.53 8.12
C ARG A 239 -10.96 10.26 6.69
N ARG A 240 -10.56 11.31 5.98
CA ARG A 240 -9.99 11.20 4.63
C ARG A 240 -8.64 10.49 4.64
N ARG A 241 -7.83 10.74 5.69
CA ARG A 241 -6.49 10.18 5.88
C ARG A 241 -6.29 9.69 7.31
N TYR A 242 -5.66 8.53 7.43
CA TYR A 242 -5.28 7.90 8.70
C TYR A 242 -3.78 7.69 8.75
N ARG A 243 -3.06 8.56 9.45
CA ARG A 243 -1.61 8.44 9.72
C ARG A 243 -1.42 7.50 10.90
N CYS A 244 -0.74 6.38 10.65
CA CYS A 244 -0.73 5.26 11.59
C CYS A 244 0.28 5.41 12.72
N ASP A 245 1.32 6.24 12.55
CA ASP A 245 2.38 6.39 13.55
C ASP A 245 2.77 7.85 13.79
N HIS A 246 3.44 8.09 14.93
CA HIS A 246 3.84 9.44 15.34
C HIS A 246 5.05 9.97 14.56
N VAL A 247 5.95 9.07 14.13
CA VAL A 247 7.17 9.45 13.38
C VAL A 247 6.77 10.05 12.03
N SER A 248 5.87 9.35 11.31
CA SER A 248 5.31 9.84 10.04
C SER A 248 4.61 11.19 10.20
N ARG A 249 3.86 11.38 11.30
CA ARG A 249 3.21 12.67 11.59
C ARG A 249 4.23 13.79 11.79
N ALA A 250 5.29 13.53 12.56
CA ALA A 250 6.35 14.50 12.82
C ALA A 250 7.11 14.85 11.53
N GLN A 251 7.45 13.86 10.71
CA GLN A 251 8.10 14.07 9.41
C GLN A 251 7.24 14.95 8.49
N LEU A 252 5.96 14.67 8.37
CA LEU A 252 5.05 15.44 7.53
C LEU A 252 4.85 16.87 8.05
N ALA A 253 4.79 17.06 9.38
CA ALA A 253 4.73 18.39 9.97
C ALA A 253 6.02 19.18 9.72
N PHE A 254 7.18 18.54 9.80
CA PHE A 254 8.46 19.15 9.46
C PHE A 254 8.49 19.58 7.99
N LEU A 255 8.11 18.71 7.06
CA LEU A 255 8.11 19.02 5.64
C LEU A 255 7.12 20.12 5.23
N ALA A 256 5.99 20.23 5.93
CA ALA A 256 4.99 21.26 5.65
C ALA A 256 5.50 22.69 5.87
N VAL A 257 6.56 22.86 6.68
CA VAL A 257 7.14 24.17 7.02
C VAL A 257 8.59 24.33 6.55
N THR A 258 9.17 23.29 5.92
CA THR A 258 10.57 23.28 5.50
C THR A 258 10.69 23.55 4.01
N PRO A 259 11.52 24.51 3.58
CA PRO A 259 11.82 24.69 2.16
C PRO A 259 12.40 23.41 1.53
N THR A 260 12.06 23.15 0.26
CA THR A 260 12.48 21.94 -0.46
C THR A 260 14.00 21.74 -0.43
N SER A 261 14.77 22.81 -0.62
CA SER A 261 16.25 22.73 -0.58
C SER A 261 16.81 22.22 0.75
N LEU A 262 16.16 22.57 1.86
CA LEU A 262 16.59 22.10 3.20
C LEU A 262 16.16 20.65 3.45
N SER A 263 14.93 20.29 3.05
CA SER A 263 14.49 18.90 3.15
C SER A 263 15.33 17.96 2.28
N ASP A 264 15.68 18.37 1.07
CA ASP A 264 16.56 17.62 0.16
C ASP A 264 17.94 17.43 0.78
N ALA A 265 18.53 18.47 1.37
CA ALA A 265 19.82 18.38 2.05
C ALA A 265 19.78 17.39 3.24
N VAL A 266 18.71 17.43 4.04
CA VAL A 266 18.51 16.49 5.17
C VAL A 266 18.37 15.06 4.68
N PHE A 267 17.56 14.81 3.65
CA PHE A 267 17.35 13.47 3.11
C PHE A 267 18.59 12.94 2.39
N ALA A 268 19.30 13.79 1.62
CA ALA A 268 20.56 13.43 1.01
C ALA A 268 21.60 13.01 2.08
N ALA A 269 21.76 13.80 3.13
CA ALA A 269 22.67 13.47 4.23
C ALA A 269 22.30 12.15 4.95
N ALA A 270 21.00 11.88 5.11
CA ALA A 270 20.52 10.63 5.74
C ALA A 270 20.73 9.39 4.86
N THR A 271 20.80 9.55 3.54
CA THR A 271 20.89 8.48 2.54
C THR A 271 22.26 8.35 1.87
N THR A 272 23.21 9.20 2.21
CA THR A 272 24.58 9.13 1.71
C THR A 272 25.51 8.70 2.85
N SER A 273 26.23 7.60 2.67
CA SER A 273 27.28 7.21 3.62
C SER A 273 28.54 8.03 3.31
N THR A 274 28.88 8.98 4.15
CA THR A 274 30.24 9.56 4.13
C THR A 274 31.21 8.46 4.50
N ARG A 275 32.26 8.28 3.68
CA ARG A 275 33.39 7.39 3.96
C ARG A 275 34.12 7.82 5.23
#